data_b0d342e38e168100f88d286385fc6084
#
_entry.id   b0d342e38e168100f88d286385fc6084
#
_cell.length_a   1.000
_cell.length_b   1.000
_cell.length_c   1.000
_cell.angle_alpha   90.00
_cell.angle_beta   90.00
_cell.angle_gamma   90.00
#
_symmetry.space_group_name_H-M   'P 1'
#
loop_
_entity.id
_entity.type
_entity.pdbx_description
1 polymer ?
#
loop_
_entity_poly.entity_id
_entity_poly.type
_entity_poly.pdbx_seq_one_letter_code
_entity_poly.pdbx_strand_id
1 'polypeptide(L)'
;MYSAVMMSWADGLTQSWDHINLGKEFAIEVARVEMLIPALLFCVLASGFINPRANLAGNHGPMIPLIGTIALAGAHPLALALLLGMFGLMLSYFKGGSKLVNLTSEGVAGGLLIFLGFTGAMSQISDIQTWAKGLESATIAKGNMGYVGLVVLAINVILYAYLARIGKRWLAIPACAFTGLMSALALGAGFDLTFTTEMGLPNLNPVYWWGSTEQGWMLGLPNLQHFIASLPFAILAVAMWSPDFLGHRIFQELNYPPKTEKVLMDVDDTMTMCSVRQMVGTAVGGGNITSSWGTYMIPAAIAKRPIPAGAILLGSLVMFIAILGFPMDVAVWPPVMRIALLVGVFLPLLEAGVQMVRETKDSQSAGICIFASMVANPVLAWALAMLLDNNGLIGNKARAKKLSFVDRIVIPGSVLLICLVAMLAVGMLESKFGIPALM
;
A
#
# COMPACT_ATOMS: atom_id res chain seq x y z
N MET A 1 -9.82 -0.58 1.32
CA MET A 1 -8.40 -0.70 0.88
C MET A 1 -7.98 -2.16 0.75
N TYR A 2 -8.08 -2.99 1.78
CA TYR A 2 -7.70 -4.41 1.70
C TYR A 2 -8.39 -5.11 0.53
N SER A 3 -9.71 -5.02 0.43
CA SER A 3 -10.48 -5.65 -0.64
C SER A 3 -10.04 -5.22 -2.04
N ALA A 4 -9.61 -3.95 -2.23
CA ALA A 4 -9.15 -3.48 -3.53
C ALA A 4 -7.87 -4.15 -4.01
N VAL A 5 -6.95 -4.36 -3.08
CA VAL A 5 -5.69 -5.06 -3.35
C VAL A 5 -5.96 -6.52 -3.66
N MET A 6 -6.87 -7.13 -2.89
CA MET A 6 -7.24 -8.53 -3.10
C MET A 6 -7.99 -8.77 -4.40
N MET A 7 -8.77 -7.78 -4.88
CA MET A 7 -9.36 -7.86 -6.23
C MET A 7 -8.27 -7.94 -7.31
N SER A 8 -7.19 -7.17 -7.20
CA SER A 8 -6.08 -7.25 -8.16
C SER A 8 -5.37 -8.62 -8.14
N TRP A 9 -5.28 -9.25 -6.96
CA TRP A 9 -4.81 -10.64 -6.86
C TRP A 9 -5.77 -11.63 -7.47
N ALA A 10 -7.05 -11.52 -7.15
CA ALA A 10 -8.09 -12.38 -7.69
C ALA A 10 -8.10 -12.36 -9.22
N ASP A 11 -8.07 -11.16 -9.80
CA ASP A 11 -8.03 -10.97 -11.25
C ASP A 11 -6.77 -11.59 -11.89
N GLY A 12 -5.60 -11.34 -11.29
CA GLY A 12 -4.35 -11.88 -11.79
C GLY A 12 -4.25 -13.40 -11.69
N LEU A 13 -4.67 -13.98 -10.57
CA LEU A 13 -4.68 -15.44 -10.39
C LEU A 13 -5.68 -16.14 -11.31
N THR A 14 -6.88 -15.58 -11.47
CA THR A 14 -7.90 -16.09 -12.38
C THR A 14 -7.42 -16.08 -13.84
N GLN A 15 -6.65 -15.07 -14.24
CA GLN A 15 -6.07 -15.00 -15.58
C GLN A 15 -4.89 -15.96 -15.79
N SER A 16 -4.16 -16.29 -14.71
CA SER A 16 -2.92 -17.08 -14.81
C SER A 16 -3.13 -18.57 -14.58
N TRP A 17 -4.16 -18.94 -13.88
CA TRP A 17 -4.41 -20.31 -13.40
C TRP A 17 -5.79 -20.80 -13.86
N ASP A 18 -5.82 -21.60 -14.92
CA ASP A 18 -7.05 -22.05 -15.58
C ASP A 18 -8.08 -22.77 -14.69
N HIS A 19 -7.64 -23.32 -13.55
CA HIS A 19 -8.50 -24.07 -12.61
C HIS A 19 -9.08 -23.17 -11.50
N ILE A 20 -8.78 -21.88 -11.50
CA ILE A 20 -9.18 -20.93 -10.46
C ILE A 20 -10.11 -19.87 -11.05
N ASN A 21 -11.20 -19.63 -10.35
CA ASN A 21 -12.10 -18.52 -10.62
C ASN A 21 -12.33 -17.73 -9.31
N LEU A 22 -11.49 -16.74 -9.06
CA LEU A 22 -11.55 -15.91 -7.87
C LEU A 22 -12.24 -14.59 -8.22
N GLY A 23 -13.32 -14.31 -7.49
CA GLY A 23 -14.08 -13.09 -7.69
C GLY A 23 -14.04 -12.16 -6.47
N LYS A 24 -15.03 -11.27 -6.43
CA LYS A 24 -15.24 -10.31 -5.34
C LYS A 24 -15.31 -11.00 -3.96
N GLU A 25 -15.95 -12.18 -3.88
CA GLU A 25 -16.08 -12.95 -2.64
C GLU A 25 -14.73 -13.34 -2.05
N PHE A 26 -13.81 -13.81 -2.88
CA PHE A 26 -12.43 -14.09 -2.44
C PHE A 26 -11.77 -12.83 -1.86
N ALA A 27 -11.85 -11.71 -2.56
CA ALA A 27 -11.24 -10.46 -2.12
C ALA A 27 -11.83 -9.97 -0.79
N ILE A 28 -13.12 -10.12 -0.60
CA ILE A 28 -13.82 -9.74 0.64
C ILE A 28 -13.41 -10.68 1.78
N GLU A 29 -13.40 -11.98 1.56
CA GLU A 29 -13.10 -12.97 2.60
C GLU A 29 -11.64 -12.86 3.06
N VAL A 30 -10.68 -12.70 2.15
CA VAL A 30 -9.28 -12.39 2.49
C VAL A 30 -9.18 -11.11 3.32
N ALA A 31 -9.93 -10.07 2.94
CA ALA A 31 -9.94 -8.81 3.70
C ALA A 31 -10.52 -9.00 5.10
N ARG A 32 -11.56 -9.83 5.28
CA ARG A 32 -12.15 -10.15 6.58
C ARG A 32 -11.16 -10.90 7.48
N VAL A 33 -10.45 -11.89 6.95
CA VAL A 33 -9.39 -12.60 7.70
C VAL A 33 -8.32 -11.63 8.14
N GLU A 34 -7.84 -10.76 7.23
CA GLU A 34 -6.83 -9.75 7.53
C GLU A 34 -7.30 -8.76 8.60
N MET A 35 -8.55 -8.33 8.53
CA MET A 35 -9.16 -7.41 9.49
C MET A 35 -9.49 -8.07 10.84
N LEU A 36 -9.50 -9.40 10.92
CA LEU A 36 -9.75 -10.14 12.14
C LEU A 36 -8.43 -10.58 12.81
N ILE A 37 -7.70 -11.51 12.21
CA ILE A 37 -6.54 -12.14 12.84
C ILE A 37 -5.31 -11.22 12.86
N PRO A 38 -4.81 -10.69 11.74
CA PRO A 38 -3.72 -9.73 11.77
C PRO A 38 -4.03 -8.45 12.55
N ALA A 39 -5.25 -7.95 12.51
CA ALA A 39 -5.63 -6.79 13.32
C ALA A 39 -5.57 -7.10 14.82
N LEU A 40 -6.06 -8.26 15.27
CA LEU A 40 -5.95 -8.67 16.66
C LEU A 40 -4.48 -8.82 17.08
N LEU A 41 -3.72 -9.63 16.36
CA LEU A 41 -2.35 -9.99 16.75
C LEU A 41 -1.40 -8.81 16.64
N PHE A 42 -1.48 -8.04 15.59
CA PHE A 42 -0.47 -7.03 15.26
C PHE A 42 -0.90 -5.58 15.56
N CYS A 43 -2.16 -5.21 15.33
CA CYS A 43 -2.63 -3.88 15.73
C CYS A 43 -2.95 -3.81 17.22
N VAL A 44 -3.81 -4.69 17.72
CA VAL A 44 -4.28 -4.61 19.11
C VAL A 44 -3.19 -5.08 20.05
N LEU A 45 -2.71 -6.32 19.92
CA LEU A 45 -1.76 -6.90 20.88
C LEU A 45 -0.35 -6.34 20.67
N ALA A 46 0.24 -6.48 19.51
CA ALA A 46 1.63 -6.11 19.30
C ALA A 46 1.83 -4.59 19.35
N SER A 47 1.23 -3.81 18.44
CA SER A 47 1.38 -2.34 18.42
C SER A 47 0.67 -1.65 19.60
N GLY A 48 -0.45 -2.21 20.08
CA GLY A 48 -1.21 -1.62 21.17
C GLY A 48 -0.60 -1.84 22.56
N PHE A 49 -0.10 -3.03 22.83
CA PHE A 49 0.32 -3.41 24.19
C PHE A 49 1.79 -3.77 24.32
N ILE A 50 2.42 -4.40 23.28
CA ILE A 50 3.76 -4.96 23.41
C ILE A 50 4.82 -3.94 23.00
N ASN A 51 4.75 -3.43 21.78
CA ASN A 51 5.70 -2.46 21.23
C ASN A 51 4.99 -1.36 20.40
N PRO A 52 4.64 -0.24 21.03
CA PRO A 52 4.00 0.87 20.32
C PRO A 52 4.81 1.49 19.18
N ARG A 53 6.12 1.26 19.16
CA ARG A 53 6.99 1.74 18.07
C ARG A 53 7.04 0.79 16.89
N ALA A 54 6.75 -0.49 17.09
CA ALA A 54 6.52 -1.44 16.02
C ALA A 54 5.12 -1.23 15.45
N ASN A 55 5.00 -0.19 14.68
CA ASN A 55 3.74 0.25 14.15
C ASN A 55 3.36 -0.60 12.95
N LEU A 56 2.14 -1.15 12.93
CA LEU A 56 1.62 -1.81 11.76
C LEU A 56 1.28 -0.76 10.70
N ALA A 57 2.29 -0.19 10.11
CA ALA A 57 2.11 0.70 8.96
C ALA A 57 1.79 -0.12 7.71
N GLY A 58 1.39 -1.27 7.75
CA GLY A 58 1.00 -2.17 6.70
C GLY A 58 1.49 -1.84 5.32
N ASN A 59 1.55 -2.01 4.32
CA ASN A 59 1.70 -2.26 2.96
C ASN A 59 2.48 -1.43 2.05
N HIS A 60 2.97 -2.07 1.13
CA HIS A 60 3.65 -1.69 -0.08
C HIS A 60 2.74 -0.94 -1.06
N GLY A 61 2.34 0.28 -0.73
CA GLY A 61 1.67 1.14 -1.70
C GLY A 61 2.32 1.07 -3.08
N PRO A 62 3.67 1.13 -3.18
CA PRO A 62 4.39 1.00 -4.44
C PRO A 62 4.25 -0.36 -5.15
N MET A 63 3.91 -1.42 -4.44
CA MET A 63 3.74 -2.76 -5.03
C MET A 63 2.31 -3.01 -5.53
N ILE A 64 1.33 -2.24 -5.09
CA ILE A 64 -0.08 -2.43 -5.51
C ILE A 64 -0.24 -2.49 -7.03
N PRO A 65 0.37 -1.58 -7.82
CA PRO A 65 0.26 -1.65 -9.28
C PRO A 65 0.91 -2.89 -9.92
N LEU A 66 1.76 -3.58 -9.18
CA LEU A 66 2.49 -4.75 -9.67
C LEU A 66 1.79 -6.08 -9.35
N ILE A 67 0.73 -6.08 -8.53
CA ILE A 67 0.07 -7.31 -8.07
C ILE A 67 -0.41 -8.17 -9.24
N GLY A 68 -1.04 -7.59 -10.24
CA GLY A 68 -1.44 -8.31 -11.44
C GLY A 68 -0.25 -8.96 -12.15
N THR A 69 0.84 -8.22 -12.32
CA THR A 69 2.09 -8.76 -12.92
C THR A 69 2.70 -9.87 -12.08
N ILE A 70 2.69 -9.73 -10.76
CA ILE A 70 3.19 -10.74 -9.82
C ILE A 70 2.40 -12.05 -9.96
N ALA A 71 1.08 -11.95 -10.01
CA ALA A 71 0.21 -13.11 -10.21
C ALA A 71 0.42 -13.75 -11.58
N LEU A 72 0.48 -12.94 -12.66
CA LEU A 72 0.73 -13.40 -14.03
C LEU A 72 2.10 -14.08 -14.20
N ALA A 73 3.09 -13.73 -13.40
CA ALA A 73 4.39 -14.38 -13.37
C ALA A 73 4.36 -15.75 -12.66
N GLY A 74 3.21 -16.20 -12.18
CA GLY A 74 3.07 -17.47 -11.46
C GLY A 74 3.50 -17.42 -10.00
N ALA A 75 3.63 -16.23 -9.42
CA ALA A 75 3.95 -16.07 -8.01
C ALA A 75 2.75 -16.48 -7.14
N HIS A 76 2.98 -17.42 -6.23
CA HIS A 76 1.96 -17.88 -5.31
C HIS A 76 1.89 -16.94 -4.09
N PRO A 77 0.69 -16.48 -3.63
CA PRO A 77 0.55 -15.54 -2.52
C PRO A 77 1.27 -15.99 -1.25
N LEU A 78 1.16 -17.28 -0.88
CA LEU A 78 1.83 -17.83 0.29
C LEU A 78 3.36 -17.89 0.12
N ALA A 79 3.87 -18.26 -1.05
CA ALA A 79 5.31 -18.28 -1.32
C ALA A 79 5.89 -16.87 -1.23
N LEU A 80 5.22 -15.89 -1.85
CA LEU A 80 5.62 -14.49 -1.80
C LEU A 80 5.65 -13.97 -0.37
N ALA A 81 4.61 -14.24 0.42
CA ALA A 81 4.53 -13.80 1.81
C ALA A 81 5.61 -14.40 2.71
N LEU A 82 5.93 -15.69 2.53
CA LEU A 82 7.00 -16.36 3.26
C LEU A 82 8.37 -15.77 2.92
N LEU A 83 8.65 -15.56 1.63
CA LEU A 83 9.92 -14.93 1.20
C LEU A 83 10.03 -13.48 1.68
N LEU A 84 8.96 -12.70 1.56
CA LEU A 84 8.88 -11.34 2.10
C LEU A 84 9.17 -11.29 3.60
N GLY A 85 8.51 -12.16 4.36
CA GLY A 85 8.71 -12.27 5.79
C GLY A 85 10.15 -12.63 6.15
N MET A 86 10.70 -13.62 5.46
CA MET A 86 12.08 -14.08 5.69
C MET A 86 13.11 -12.98 5.38
N PHE A 87 13.03 -12.34 4.22
CA PHE A 87 13.96 -11.27 3.85
C PHE A 87 13.80 -10.03 4.73
N GLY A 88 12.56 -9.67 5.07
CA GLY A 88 12.30 -8.54 5.96
C GLY A 88 12.83 -8.79 7.39
N LEU A 89 12.66 -9.99 7.95
CA LEU A 89 13.25 -10.37 9.23
C LEU A 89 14.78 -10.32 9.18
N MET A 90 15.37 -10.83 8.11
CA MET A 90 16.81 -10.77 7.92
C MET A 90 17.31 -9.32 7.87
N LEU A 91 16.65 -8.47 7.09
CA LEU A 91 17.04 -7.06 6.96
C LEU A 91 16.87 -6.30 8.28
N SER A 92 15.77 -6.49 8.99
CA SER A 92 15.51 -5.83 10.28
C SER A 92 16.47 -6.30 11.38
N TYR A 93 16.80 -7.59 11.43
CA TYR A 93 17.76 -8.13 12.38
C TYR A 93 19.14 -7.44 12.29
N PHE A 94 19.60 -7.15 11.08
CA PHE A 94 20.83 -6.41 10.84
C PHE A 94 20.65 -4.88 10.87
N LYS A 95 19.49 -4.37 11.29
CA LYS A 95 19.13 -2.94 11.27
C LYS A 95 19.31 -2.29 9.89
N GLY A 96 19.11 -3.09 8.86
CA GLY A 96 19.26 -2.66 7.47
C GLY A 96 18.18 -1.68 7.04
N GLY A 97 16.98 -1.78 7.57
CA GLY A 97 15.89 -0.83 7.31
C GLY A 97 16.24 0.59 7.74
N SER A 98 16.61 0.78 9.00
CA SER A 98 17.08 2.08 9.53
C SER A 98 18.31 2.58 8.79
N LYS A 99 19.23 1.70 8.42
CA LYS A 99 20.42 2.07 7.65
C LYS A 99 20.05 2.62 6.28
N LEU A 100 19.17 1.97 5.54
CA LEU A 100 18.71 2.42 4.23
C LEU A 100 17.94 3.74 4.31
N VAL A 101 17.10 3.91 5.33
CA VAL A 101 16.39 5.18 5.60
C VAL A 101 17.42 6.31 5.84
N ASN A 102 18.43 6.09 6.67
CA ASN A 102 19.45 7.08 6.96
C ASN A 102 20.34 7.43 5.74
N LEU A 103 20.49 6.50 4.81
CA LEU A 103 21.21 6.72 3.55
C LEU A 103 20.36 7.40 2.48
N THR A 104 19.03 7.41 2.63
CA THR A 104 18.13 8.12 1.74
C THR A 104 18.03 9.57 2.17
N SER A 105 18.41 10.52 1.31
CA SER A 105 18.21 11.93 1.61
C SER A 105 16.74 12.33 1.55
N GLU A 106 16.39 13.39 2.25
CA GLU A 106 15.01 13.89 2.25
C GLU A 106 14.58 14.40 0.86
N GLY A 107 15.50 14.89 0.04
CA GLY A 107 15.22 15.23 -1.36
C GLY A 107 14.84 14.01 -2.18
N VAL A 108 15.59 12.91 -2.07
CA VAL A 108 15.29 11.65 -2.75
C VAL A 108 13.95 11.07 -2.25
N ALA A 109 13.76 11.04 -0.92
CA ALA A 109 12.51 10.55 -0.33
C ALA A 109 11.32 11.42 -0.75
N GLY A 110 11.46 12.74 -0.71
CA GLY A 110 10.43 13.68 -1.15
C GLY A 110 10.05 13.48 -2.62
N GLY A 111 11.03 13.30 -3.50
CA GLY A 111 10.81 13.00 -4.92
C GLY A 111 10.03 11.69 -5.13
N LEU A 112 10.42 10.65 -4.39
CA LEU A 112 9.71 9.37 -4.42
C LEU A 112 8.25 9.51 -3.99
N LEU A 113 7.99 10.22 -2.87
CA LEU A 113 6.64 10.44 -2.36
C LEU A 113 5.78 11.27 -3.32
N ILE A 114 6.37 12.31 -3.96
CA ILE A 114 5.69 13.10 -5.00
C ILE A 114 5.27 12.19 -6.15
N PHE A 115 6.20 11.37 -6.65
CA PHE A 115 5.90 10.47 -7.76
C PHE A 115 4.78 9.48 -7.40
N LEU A 116 4.90 8.80 -6.25
CA LEU A 116 3.91 7.80 -5.81
C LEU A 116 2.54 8.44 -5.53
N GLY A 117 2.54 9.61 -4.89
CA GLY A 117 1.30 10.36 -4.62
C GLY A 117 0.61 10.80 -5.91
N PHE A 118 1.35 11.34 -6.87
CA PHE A 118 0.81 11.80 -8.13
C PHE A 118 0.30 10.64 -9.00
N THR A 119 1.11 9.60 -9.21
CA THR A 119 0.72 8.47 -10.06
C THR A 119 -0.45 7.68 -9.46
N GLY A 120 -0.44 7.50 -8.13
CA GLY A 120 -1.54 6.87 -7.43
C GLY A 120 -2.84 7.68 -7.51
N ALA A 121 -2.77 9.01 -7.35
CA ALA A 121 -3.94 9.89 -7.50
C ALA A 121 -4.50 9.82 -8.92
N MET A 122 -3.65 9.88 -9.95
CA MET A 122 -4.07 9.76 -11.34
C MET A 122 -4.74 8.43 -11.65
N SER A 123 -4.23 7.33 -11.09
CA SER A 123 -4.87 6.01 -11.21
C SER A 123 -6.29 6.02 -10.61
N GLN A 124 -6.46 6.53 -9.38
CA GLN A 124 -7.79 6.58 -8.75
C GLN A 124 -8.77 7.45 -9.55
N ILE A 125 -8.31 8.58 -10.09
CA ILE A 125 -9.11 9.45 -10.94
C ILE A 125 -9.54 8.73 -12.22
N SER A 126 -8.60 8.04 -12.88
CA SER A 126 -8.87 7.25 -14.09
C SER A 126 -9.89 6.13 -13.81
N ASP A 127 -9.74 5.43 -12.70
CA ASP A 127 -10.62 4.32 -12.32
C ASP A 127 -12.05 4.80 -12.02
N ILE A 128 -12.21 5.95 -11.35
CA ILE A 128 -13.54 6.57 -11.14
C ILE A 128 -14.17 6.99 -12.46
N GLN A 129 -13.39 7.56 -13.37
CA GLN A 129 -13.88 7.96 -14.68
C GLN A 129 -14.27 6.76 -15.54
N THR A 130 -13.49 5.69 -15.52
CA THR A 130 -13.79 4.44 -16.23
C THR A 130 -15.06 3.80 -15.68
N TRP A 131 -15.19 3.71 -14.36
CA TRP A 131 -16.41 3.25 -13.71
C TRP A 131 -17.63 4.08 -14.14
N ALA A 132 -17.55 5.40 -14.07
CA ALA A 132 -18.66 6.28 -14.41
C ALA A 132 -19.08 6.18 -15.89
N LYS A 133 -18.13 5.94 -16.81
CA LYS A 133 -18.43 5.71 -18.24
C LYS A 133 -19.13 4.37 -18.49
N GLY A 134 -18.87 3.37 -17.64
CA GLY A 134 -19.51 2.07 -17.71
C GLY A 134 -20.92 2.03 -17.11
N LEU A 135 -21.40 3.12 -16.47
CA LEU A 135 -22.74 3.18 -15.93
C LEU A 135 -23.77 3.29 -17.06
N GLU A 136 -24.75 2.38 -17.06
CA GLU A 136 -25.94 2.49 -17.87
C GLU A 136 -27.00 3.32 -17.13
N SER A 137 -27.54 4.31 -17.80
CA SER A 137 -28.61 5.12 -17.24
C SER A 137 -29.90 4.30 -17.22
N ALA A 138 -30.39 3.95 -16.04
CA ALA A 138 -31.71 3.35 -15.87
C ALA A 138 -32.87 4.37 -16.04
N THR A 139 -32.59 5.67 -15.92
CA THR A 139 -33.62 6.72 -15.77
C THR A 139 -33.52 7.89 -16.75
N ILE A 140 -32.37 8.15 -17.34
CA ILE A 140 -32.19 9.25 -18.30
C ILE A 140 -31.76 8.66 -19.63
N ALA A 141 -32.56 8.96 -20.65
CA ALA A 141 -32.37 8.42 -21.99
C ALA A 141 -30.92 8.52 -22.49
N LYS A 142 -30.30 7.36 -22.71
CA LYS A 142 -29.10 7.13 -23.55
C LYS A 142 -27.95 8.15 -23.43
N GLY A 143 -27.61 8.62 -22.25
CA GLY A 143 -26.48 9.51 -22.02
C GLY A 143 -25.32 8.80 -21.31
N ASN A 144 -24.09 9.07 -21.76
CA ASN A 144 -22.88 8.67 -21.08
C ASN A 144 -22.84 9.34 -19.69
N MET A 145 -22.86 8.56 -18.61
CA MET A 145 -22.84 9.06 -17.22
C MET A 145 -21.42 9.45 -16.73
N GLY A 146 -20.45 9.63 -17.61
CA GLY A 146 -19.08 10.02 -17.23
C GLY A 146 -18.98 11.30 -16.38
N TYR A 147 -19.99 12.20 -16.48
CA TYR A 147 -20.09 13.38 -15.62
C TYR A 147 -20.24 13.03 -14.12
N VAL A 148 -20.80 11.86 -13.78
CA VAL A 148 -20.93 11.39 -12.39
C VAL A 148 -19.56 11.29 -11.76
N GLY A 149 -18.59 10.68 -12.47
CA GLY A 149 -17.20 10.56 -11.98
C GLY A 149 -16.57 11.93 -11.72
N LEU A 150 -16.78 12.89 -12.63
CA LEU A 150 -16.25 14.25 -12.47
C LEU A 150 -16.86 14.95 -11.26
N VAL A 151 -18.17 14.88 -11.08
CA VAL A 151 -18.88 15.53 -9.95
C VAL A 151 -18.47 14.89 -8.62
N VAL A 152 -18.40 13.56 -8.53
CA VAL A 152 -17.93 12.84 -7.34
C VAL A 152 -16.50 13.26 -6.97
N LEU A 153 -15.60 13.34 -7.95
CA LEU A 153 -14.22 13.79 -7.72
C LEU A 153 -14.19 15.25 -7.24
N ALA A 154 -14.88 16.16 -7.92
CA ALA A 154 -14.86 17.59 -7.61
C ALA A 154 -15.37 17.85 -6.18
N ILE A 155 -16.53 17.30 -5.81
CA ILE A 155 -17.10 17.46 -4.48
C ILE A 155 -16.12 16.94 -3.40
N ASN A 156 -15.51 15.78 -3.63
CA ASN A 156 -14.63 15.18 -2.63
C ASN A 156 -13.28 15.88 -2.51
N VAL A 157 -12.71 16.40 -3.59
CA VAL A 157 -11.49 17.23 -3.53
C VAL A 157 -11.76 18.55 -2.80
N ILE A 158 -12.91 19.18 -3.05
CA ILE A 158 -13.31 20.41 -2.33
C ILE A 158 -13.51 20.13 -0.84
N LEU A 159 -14.19 19.01 -0.50
CA LEU A 159 -14.39 18.61 0.89
C LEU A 159 -13.06 18.30 1.59
N TYR A 160 -12.15 17.57 0.92
CA TYR A 160 -10.81 17.32 1.44
C TYR A 160 -10.05 18.62 1.73
N ALA A 161 -10.03 19.55 0.78
CA ALA A 161 -9.36 20.84 0.94
C ALA A 161 -9.98 21.65 2.11
N TYR A 162 -11.31 21.64 2.23
CA TYR A 162 -12.00 22.28 3.34
C TYR A 162 -11.63 21.67 4.69
N LEU A 163 -11.67 20.34 4.81
CA LEU A 163 -11.29 19.62 6.04
C LEU A 163 -9.83 19.85 6.41
N ALA A 164 -8.94 19.88 5.42
CA ALA A 164 -7.54 20.21 5.63
C ALA A 164 -7.37 21.64 6.17
N ARG A 165 -8.09 22.62 5.59
CA ARG A 165 -8.04 24.03 6.00
C ARG A 165 -8.52 24.27 7.43
N ILE A 166 -9.56 23.55 7.88
CA ILE A 166 -10.09 23.67 9.24
C ILE A 166 -9.39 22.76 10.27
N GLY A 167 -8.29 22.12 9.89
CA GLY A 167 -7.51 21.23 10.77
C GLY A 167 -8.21 19.91 11.14
N LYS A 168 -9.24 19.52 10.39
CA LYS A 168 -9.99 18.26 10.60
C LYS A 168 -9.67 17.20 9.55
N ARG A 169 -8.42 17.17 9.07
CA ARG A 169 -7.97 16.20 8.03
C ARG A 169 -8.20 14.75 8.44
N TRP A 170 -8.22 14.44 9.74
CA TRP A 170 -8.51 13.10 10.24
C TRP A 170 -9.91 12.58 9.85
N LEU A 171 -10.85 13.49 9.53
CA LEU A 171 -12.17 13.12 9.01
C LEU A 171 -12.19 12.88 7.50
N ALA A 172 -11.10 13.15 6.77
CA ALA A 172 -11.12 13.13 5.32
C ALA A 172 -11.58 11.77 4.74
N ILE A 173 -11.02 10.67 5.23
CA ILE A 173 -11.37 9.33 4.71
C ILE A 173 -12.86 9.02 4.92
N PRO A 174 -13.43 9.04 6.16
CA PRO A 174 -14.83 8.69 6.34
C PRO A 174 -15.78 9.70 5.71
N ALA A 175 -15.49 11.00 5.79
CA ALA A 175 -16.36 12.04 5.24
C ALA A 175 -16.37 11.99 3.69
N CYS A 176 -15.21 11.88 3.04
CA CYS A 176 -15.15 11.80 1.58
C CYS A 176 -15.69 10.46 1.05
N ALA A 177 -15.43 9.34 1.73
CA ALA A 177 -16.02 8.06 1.34
C ALA A 177 -17.56 8.11 1.40
N PHE A 178 -18.12 8.66 2.48
CA PHE A 178 -19.57 8.85 2.62
C PHE A 178 -20.12 9.83 1.57
N THR A 179 -19.45 10.94 1.34
CA THR A 179 -19.85 11.92 0.32
C THR A 179 -19.75 11.34 -1.09
N GLY A 180 -18.72 10.51 -1.35
CA GLY A 180 -18.59 9.77 -2.61
C GLY A 180 -19.77 8.84 -2.86
N LEU A 181 -20.16 8.07 -1.83
CA LEU A 181 -21.36 7.23 -1.87
C LEU A 181 -22.61 8.05 -2.16
N MET A 182 -22.87 9.06 -1.34
CA MET A 182 -24.11 9.84 -1.42
C MET A 182 -24.22 10.65 -2.71
N SER A 183 -23.13 11.24 -3.20
CA SER A 183 -23.13 12.00 -4.45
C SER A 183 -23.35 11.08 -5.67
N ALA A 184 -22.76 9.92 -5.70
CA ALA A 184 -22.96 8.95 -6.76
C ALA A 184 -24.41 8.45 -6.81
N LEU A 185 -25.00 8.10 -5.67
CA LEU A 185 -26.41 7.70 -5.56
C LEU A 185 -27.36 8.84 -5.97
N ALA A 186 -27.10 10.06 -5.49
CA ALA A 186 -27.93 11.23 -5.84
C ALA A 186 -27.89 11.57 -7.35
N LEU A 187 -26.82 11.22 -8.03
CA LEU A 187 -26.68 11.38 -9.47
C LEU A 187 -27.24 10.19 -10.28
N GLY A 188 -27.87 9.22 -9.62
CA GLY A 188 -28.54 8.10 -10.26
C GLY A 188 -27.62 6.91 -10.57
N ALA A 189 -26.41 6.87 -10.02
CA ALA A 189 -25.59 5.67 -10.10
C ALA A 189 -26.25 4.53 -9.32
N GLY A 190 -26.65 3.47 -10.02
CA GLY A 190 -27.23 2.30 -9.40
C GLY A 190 -26.22 1.60 -8.50
N PHE A 191 -26.62 1.23 -7.30
CA PHE A 191 -25.87 0.37 -6.41
C PHE A 191 -26.80 -0.74 -5.92
N ASP A 192 -26.40 -1.96 -6.17
CA ASP A 192 -27.10 -3.09 -5.63
C ASP A 192 -26.61 -3.34 -4.19
N LEU A 193 -27.47 -3.03 -3.23
CA LEU A 193 -27.24 -3.22 -1.79
C LEU A 193 -27.45 -4.67 -1.34
N THR A 194 -27.37 -5.64 -2.23
CA THR A 194 -27.38 -7.04 -1.82
C THR A 194 -26.14 -7.31 -0.98
N PHE A 195 -26.36 -7.56 0.30
CA PHE A 195 -25.30 -7.98 1.21
C PHE A 195 -24.94 -9.42 0.91
N THR A 196 -23.81 -9.63 0.24
CA THR A 196 -23.29 -10.97 -0.06
C THR A 196 -22.52 -11.55 1.12
N THR A 197 -22.13 -10.70 2.07
CA THR A 197 -21.29 -11.11 3.20
C THR A 197 -22.14 -11.33 4.43
N GLU A 198 -22.25 -12.57 4.85
CA GLU A 198 -22.96 -12.96 6.07
C GLU A 198 -22.22 -12.50 7.33
N MET A 199 -22.98 -12.20 8.38
CA MET A 199 -22.45 -11.92 9.71
C MET A 199 -21.83 -13.19 10.29
N GLY A 200 -20.63 -13.08 10.85
CA GLY A 200 -19.93 -14.20 11.47
C GLY A 200 -18.41 -14.10 11.30
N LEU A 201 -17.73 -15.16 11.67
CA LEU A 201 -16.28 -15.26 11.48
C LEU A 201 -15.97 -15.63 10.03
N PRO A 202 -14.93 -15.06 9.43
CA PRO A 202 -14.43 -15.53 8.16
C PRO A 202 -13.90 -16.96 8.27
N ASN A 203 -13.73 -17.63 7.15
CA ASN A 203 -13.20 -18.97 7.16
C ASN A 203 -11.71 -18.96 7.53
N LEU A 204 -11.37 -19.53 8.68
CA LEU A 204 -9.98 -19.61 9.19
C LEU A 204 -9.35 -20.99 8.94
N ASN A 205 -10.00 -21.88 8.22
CA ASN A 205 -9.48 -23.21 7.92
C ASN A 205 -8.37 -23.12 6.85
N PRO A 206 -7.12 -23.49 7.15
CA PRO A 206 -6.03 -23.45 6.15
C PRO A 206 -6.30 -24.29 4.91
N VAL A 207 -7.07 -25.39 5.04
CA VAL A 207 -7.44 -26.24 3.88
C VAL A 207 -8.36 -25.52 2.92
N TYR A 208 -9.24 -24.66 3.41
CA TYR A 208 -10.08 -23.79 2.59
C TYR A 208 -9.26 -22.80 1.75
N TRP A 209 -8.18 -22.29 2.31
CA TRP A 209 -7.30 -21.31 1.65
C TRP A 209 -6.27 -21.99 0.74
N TRP A 210 -5.57 -22.99 1.28
CA TRP A 210 -4.40 -23.60 0.65
C TRP A 210 -4.60 -25.05 0.27
N GLY A 211 -5.82 -25.55 0.32
CA GLY A 211 -6.17 -26.86 -0.16
C GLY A 211 -6.27 -26.93 -1.68
N SER A 212 -6.22 -28.17 -2.20
CA SER A 212 -6.44 -28.48 -3.63
C SER A 212 -7.79 -29.14 -3.89
N THR A 213 -8.67 -29.18 -2.89
CA THR A 213 -10.00 -29.79 -2.99
C THR A 213 -11.04 -28.76 -3.44
N GLU A 214 -12.16 -29.24 -3.99
CA GLU A 214 -13.30 -28.39 -4.40
C GLU A 214 -13.94 -27.60 -3.26
N GLN A 215 -13.52 -27.86 -2.02
CA GLN A 215 -13.91 -27.07 -0.85
C GLN A 215 -12.94 -25.92 -0.66
N GLY A 216 -13.31 -24.73 -1.09
CA GLY A 216 -12.53 -23.52 -0.93
C GLY A 216 -12.00 -22.95 -2.25
N TRP A 217 -10.87 -22.27 -2.20
CA TRP A 217 -10.34 -21.48 -3.31
C TRP A 217 -9.41 -22.26 -4.25
N MET A 218 -9.07 -23.48 -3.91
CA MET A 218 -8.23 -24.39 -4.72
C MET A 218 -6.83 -23.84 -5.07
N LEU A 219 -6.30 -22.93 -4.25
CA LEU A 219 -5.00 -22.30 -4.50
C LEU A 219 -3.83 -23.29 -4.40
N GLY A 220 -3.99 -24.33 -3.60
CA GLY A 220 -2.94 -25.31 -3.34
C GLY A 220 -1.80 -24.79 -2.47
N LEU A 221 -0.88 -25.67 -2.11
CA LEU A 221 0.38 -25.28 -1.48
C LEU A 221 1.41 -24.87 -2.52
N PRO A 222 2.26 -23.88 -2.22
CA PRO A 222 3.29 -23.46 -3.15
C PRO A 222 4.33 -24.57 -3.36
N ASN A 223 4.74 -24.75 -4.60
CA ASN A 223 5.84 -25.59 -5.00
C ASN A 223 7.12 -24.77 -5.23
N LEU A 224 8.22 -25.43 -5.59
CA LEU A 224 9.50 -24.76 -5.83
C LEU A 224 9.43 -23.69 -6.93
N GLN A 225 8.67 -23.94 -8.01
CA GLN A 225 8.51 -22.97 -9.10
C GLN A 225 7.81 -21.70 -8.62
N HIS A 226 6.80 -21.83 -7.77
CA HIS A 226 6.13 -20.69 -7.14
C HIS A 226 7.09 -19.86 -6.28
N PHE A 227 8.02 -20.49 -5.53
CA PHE A 227 9.05 -19.77 -4.79
C PHE A 227 10.03 -19.05 -5.71
N ILE A 228 10.46 -19.70 -6.78
CA ILE A 228 11.36 -19.09 -7.79
C ILE A 228 10.69 -17.88 -8.44
N ALA A 229 9.44 -18.02 -8.88
CA ALA A 229 8.66 -16.93 -9.47
C ALA A 229 8.42 -15.77 -8.48
N SER A 230 8.27 -16.07 -7.18
CA SER A 230 8.03 -15.07 -6.15
C SER A 230 9.30 -14.34 -5.69
N LEU A 231 10.48 -14.96 -5.87
CA LEU A 231 11.75 -14.47 -5.32
C LEU A 231 12.11 -13.03 -5.75
N PRO A 232 12.09 -12.68 -7.05
CA PRO A 232 12.45 -11.34 -7.49
C PRO A 232 11.49 -10.27 -6.91
N PHE A 233 10.21 -10.58 -6.86
CA PHE A 233 9.20 -9.67 -6.30
C PHE A 233 9.36 -9.49 -4.79
N ALA A 234 9.70 -10.56 -4.05
CA ALA A 234 10.00 -10.48 -2.63
C ALA A 234 11.21 -9.58 -2.35
N ILE A 235 12.27 -9.69 -3.13
CA ILE A 235 13.46 -8.84 -3.04
C ILE A 235 13.08 -7.38 -3.32
N LEU A 236 12.35 -7.11 -4.40
CA LEU A 236 11.88 -5.78 -4.75
C LEU A 236 11.01 -5.18 -3.63
N ALA A 237 10.06 -5.96 -3.11
CA ALA A 237 9.15 -5.51 -2.07
C ALA A 237 9.90 -5.16 -0.77
N VAL A 238 10.82 -5.99 -0.31
CA VAL A 238 11.62 -5.71 0.89
C VAL A 238 12.53 -4.50 0.71
N ALA A 239 13.12 -4.32 -0.47
CA ALA A 239 13.90 -3.13 -0.79
C ALA A 239 13.06 -1.83 -0.68
N MET A 240 11.77 -1.91 -1.06
CA MET A 240 10.84 -0.78 -0.99
C MET A 240 10.34 -0.46 0.41
N TRP A 241 10.44 -1.37 1.38
CA TRP A 241 9.95 -1.12 2.73
C TRP A 241 10.62 0.09 3.40
N SER A 242 11.94 0.23 3.23
CA SER A 242 12.66 1.32 3.87
C SER A 242 12.17 2.70 3.44
N PRO A 243 12.08 3.03 2.14
CA PRO A 243 11.53 4.32 1.72
C PRO A 243 10.03 4.46 2.01
N ASP A 244 9.26 3.39 1.97
CA ASP A 244 7.83 3.40 2.32
C ASP A 244 7.63 3.73 3.81
N PHE A 245 8.39 3.09 4.70
CA PHE A 245 8.33 3.37 6.13
C PHE A 245 8.85 4.74 6.51
N LEU A 246 9.85 5.26 5.79
CA LEU A 246 10.25 6.65 5.94
C LEU A 246 9.07 7.58 5.63
N GLY A 247 8.38 7.35 4.54
CA GLY A 247 7.18 8.09 4.20
C GLY A 247 6.09 8.00 5.27
N HIS A 248 5.84 6.81 5.82
CA HIS A 248 4.89 6.61 6.92
C HIS A 248 5.28 7.37 8.18
N ARG A 249 6.56 7.36 8.54
CA ARG A 249 7.06 8.09 9.69
C ARG A 249 6.86 9.60 9.54
N ILE A 250 7.20 10.15 8.37
CA ILE A 250 6.98 11.56 8.06
C ILE A 250 5.49 11.89 8.10
N PHE A 251 4.66 11.03 7.52
CA PHE A 251 3.23 11.20 7.57
C PHE A 251 2.70 11.22 9.01
N GLN A 252 3.21 10.37 9.89
CA GLN A 252 2.92 10.43 11.31
C GLN A 252 3.31 11.79 11.89
N GLU A 253 4.55 12.23 11.69
CA GLU A 253 5.06 13.50 12.23
C GLU A 253 4.20 14.70 11.84
N LEU A 254 3.71 14.73 10.60
CA LEU A 254 2.92 15.82 10.05
C LEU A 254 1.45 15.80 10.50
N ASN A 255 0.90 14.65 10.80
CA ASN A 255 -0.53 14.48 11.03
C ASN A 255 -0.92 14.13 12.47
N TYR A 256 0.03 14.10 13.41
CA TYR A 256 -0.32 13.97 14.81
C TYR A 256 -1.16 15.15 15.26
N PRO A 257 -2.23 14.92 16.04
CA PRO A 257 -3.02 16.01 16.61
C PRO A 257 -2.14 16.96 17.43
N PRO A 258 -2.40 18.26 17.39
CA PRO A 258 -1.68 19.23 18.20
C PRO A 258 -1.70 18.84 19.69
N LYS A 259 -0.57 19.00 20.39
CA LYS A 259 -0.41 18.66 21.82
C LYS A 259 -0.52 17.16 22.16
N THR A 260 -0.46 16.29 21.19
CA THR A 260 -0.43 14.84 21.40
C THR A 260 1.01 14.38 21.54
N GLU A 261 1.28 13.51 22.50
CA GLU A 261 2.58 12.83 22.60
C GLU A 261 2.84 12.01 21.33
N LYS A 262 3.97 12.28 20.67
CA LYS A 262 4.33 11.62 19.42
C LYS A 262 5.08 10.32 19.72
N VAL A 263 4.47 9.21 19.41
CA VAL A 263 5.14 7.90 19.37
C VAL A 263 5.39 7.57 17.91
N LEU A 264 6.59 7.89 17.44
CA LEU A 264 6.97 7.64 16.06
C LEU A 264 7.39 6.18 15.87
N MET A 265 7.10 5.64 14.70
CA MET A 265 7.50 4.29 14.36
C MET A 265 9.03 4.13 14.30
N ASP A 266 9.51 3.03 14.83
CA ASP A 266 10.84 2.51 14.55
C ASP A 266 10.78 1.66 13.28
N VAL A 267 11.73 1.89 12.37
CA VAL A 267 11.74 1.25 11.05
C VAL A 267 12.00 -0.24 11.14
N ASP A 268 12.99 -0.66 11.92
CA ASP A 268 13.39 -2.06 12.01
C ASP A 268 12.37 -2.87 12.83
N ASP A 269 11.86 -2.31 13.93
CA ASP A 269 10.79 -2.93 14.70
C ASP A 269 9.52 -3.10 13.86
N THR A 270 9.16 -2.08 13.07
CA THR A 270 8.03 -2.15 12.16
C THR A 270 8.25 -3.17 11.05
N MET A 271 9.46 -3.23 10.49
CA MET A 271 9.83 -4.22 9.48
C MET A 271 9.73 -5.65 10.03
N THR A 272 10.20 -5.87 11.25
CA THR A 272 10.03 -7.15 11.97
C THR A 272 8.56 -7.50 12.11
N MET A 273 7.75 -6.58 12.59
CA MET A 273 6.31 -6.76 12.75
C MET A 273 5.61 -7.09 11.43
N CYS A 274 5.89 -6.30 10.38
CA CYS A 274 5.31 -6.53 9.06
C CYS A 274 5.75 -7.87 8.47
N SER A 275 6.98 -8.30 8.70
CA SER A 275 7.50 -9.59 8.25
C SER A 275 6.75 -10.75 8.88
N VAL A 276 6.61 -10.74 10.21
CA VAL A 276 5.85 -11.78 10.94
C VAL A 276 4.39 -11.77 10.53
N ARG A 277 3.80 -10.57 10.41
CA ARG A 277 2.42 -10.43 9.94
C ARG A 277 2.21 -11.02 8.55
N GLN A 278 3.12 -10.79 7.60
CA GLN A 278 3.01 -11.35 6.26
C GLN A 278 2.95 -12.88 6.29
N MET A 279 3.84 -13.50 7.05
CA MET A 279 3.88 -14.96 7.15
C MET A 279 2.64 -15.52 7.85
N VAL A 280 2.30 -14.99 9.02
CA VAL A 280 1.17 -15.48 9.82
C VAL A 280 -0.16 -15.15 9.17
N GLY A 281 -0.35 -13.90 8.73
CA GLY A 281 -1.60 -13.46 8.11
C GLY A 281 -1.92 -14.26 6.86
N THR A 282 -0.93 -14.47 5.98
CA THR A 282 -1.12 -15.25 4.77
C THR A 282 -1.37 -16.73 5.07
N ALA A 283 -0.66 -17.31 6.03
CA ALA A 283 -0.86 -18.71 6.41
C ALA A 283 -2.31 -19.00 6.84
N VAL A 284 -2.97 -18.06 7.50
CA VAL A 284 -4.39 -18.20 7.90
C VAL A 284 -5.38 -17.67 6.85
N GLY A 285 -4.92 -17.26 5.67
CA GLY A 285 -5.78 -16.81 4.56
C GLY A 285 -5.89 -15.30 4.39
N GLY A 286 -5.37 -14.48 5.31
CA GLY A 286 -5.43 -13.02 5.22
C GLY A 286 -4.52 -12.42 4.17
N GLY A 287 -3.51 -12.98 3.84
CA GLY A 287 -2.43 -12.62 2.99
C GLY A 287 -2.31 -11.25 2.44
N ASN A 288 -1.46 -10.44 2.92
CA ASN A 288 -1.14 -9.50 2.15
C ASN A 288 -0.31 -8.34 2.31
N ILE A 289 -0.02 -7.81 1.33
CA ILE A 289 0.71 -6.63 0.95
C ILE A 289 -0.09 -5.34 1.24
N THR A 290 -0.63 -4.98 2.41
CA THR A 290 -1.46 -3.80 2.56
C THR A 290 -1.01 -2.75 3.55
N SER A 291 -0.97 -1.50 3.18
CA SER A 291 -0.69 -0.35 4.01
C SER A 291 -1.82 0.65 4.05
N SER A 292 -1.97 1.34 5.14
CA SER A 292 -2.89 2.45 5.22
C SER A 292 -2.22 3.66 5.86
N TRP A 293 -1.86 4.61 5.06
CA TRP A 293 -1.32 5.89 5.52
C TRP A 293 -2.27 6.64 6.45
N GLY A 294 -3.59 6.48 6.24
CA GLY A 294 -4.61 7.09 7.09
C GLY A 294 -4.90 6.32 8.38
N THR A 295 -4.35 5.14 8.54
CA THR A 295 -4.71 4.18 9.60
C THR A 295 -4.60 4.75 11.02
N TYR A 296 -3.64 5.63 11.26
CA TYR A 296 -3.40 6.20 12.58
C TYR A 296 -4.02 7.59 12.80
N MET A 297 -4.40 8.29 11.75
CA MET A 297 -4.93 9.65 11.88
C MET A 297 -6.29 9.71 12.59
N ILE A 298 -7.21 8.84 12.19
CA ILE A 298 -8.56 8.82 12.77
C ILE A 298 -8.52 8.35 14.22
N PRO A 299 -7.95 7.18 14.54
CA PRO A 299 -7.83 6.72 15.92
C PRO A 299 -7.02 7.67 16.81
N ALA A 300 -5.93 8.24 16.31
CA ALA A 300 -5.13 9.21 17.04
C ALA A 300 -5.92 10.46 17.42
N ALA A 301 -6.73 11.00 16.49
CA ALA A 301 -7.55 12.17 16.75
C ALA A 301 -8.66 11.89 17.76
N ILE A 302 -9.30 10.72 17.71
CA ILE A 302 -10.37 10.31 18.63
C ILE A 302 -9.79 10.03 20.02
N ALA A 303 -8.75 9.23 20.10
CA ALA A 303 -8.13 8.82 21.36
C ALA A 303 -7.23 9.91 21.97
N LYS A 304 -6.90 10.96 21.22
CA LYS A 304 -5.92 12.00 21.56
C LYS A 304 -4.51 11.43 21.88
N ARG A 305 -4.29 10.18 21.49
CA ARG A 305 -3.02 9.47 21.60
C ARG A 305 -2.86 8.59 20.35
N PRO A 306 -1.76 8.73 19.63
CA PRO A 306 -1.60 8.01 18.39
C PRO A 306 -1.45 6.49 18.60
N ILE A 307 -0.57 6.10 19.50
CA ILE A 307 -0.25 4.74 19.89
C ILE A 307 0.05 4.73 21.38
N PRO A 308 -0.37 3.71 22.13
CA PRO A 308 -1.04 2.49 21.72
C PRO A 308 -2.55 2.64 21.46
N ALA A 309 -3.19 3.68 22.02
CA ALA A 309 -4.64 3.80 21.99
C ALA A 309 -5.22 3.85 20.56
N GLY A 310 -4.53 4.50 19.63
CA GLY A 310 -4.94 4.54 18.23
C GLY A 310 -4.92 3.16 17.56
N ALA A 311 -3.91 2.35 17.82
CA ALA A 311 -3.79 1.00 17.27
C ALA A 311 -4.86 0.07 17.85
N ILE A 312 -5.11 0.14 19.17
CA ILE A 312 -6.17 -0.65 19.84
C ILE A 312 -7.54 -0.29 19.28
N LEU A 313 -7.84 1.01 19.19
CA LEU A 313 -9.13 1.48 18.68
C LEU A 313 -9.35 1.04 17.23
N LEU A 314 -8.35 1.25 16.37
CA LEU A 314 -8.44 0.84 14.97
C LEU A 314 -8.59 -0.67 14.83
N GLY A 315 -7.72 -1.45 15.48
CA GLY A 315 -7.76 -2.89 15.43
C GLY A 315 -9.13 -3.43 15.88
N SER A 316 -9.66 -2.92 17.00
CA SER A 316 -10.97 -3.31 17.51
C SER A 316 -12.12 -2.97 16.55
N LEU A 317 -12.09 -1.79 15.93
CA LEU A 317 -13.11 -1.37 14.97
C LEU A 317 -13.09 -2.22 13.69
N VAL A 318 -11.91 -2.50 13.14
CA VAL A 318 -11.83 -3.32 11.92
C VAL A 318 -12.21 -4.79 12.19
N MET A 319 -11.86 -5.33 13.37
CA MET A 319 -12.32 -6.65 13.80
C MET A 319 -13.85 -6.71 13.89
N PHE A 320 -14.48 -5.70 14.48
CA PHE A 320 -15.93 -5.62 14.56
C PHE A 320 -16.58 -5.58 13.17
N ILE A 321 -16.04 -4.79 12.24
CA ILE A 321 -16.51 -4.73 10.85
C ILE A 321 -16.33 -6.09 10.15
N ALA A 322 -15.19 -6.77 10.38
CA ALA A 322 -14.94 -8.08 9.79
C ALA A 322 -15.98 -9.14 10.23
N ILE A 323 -16.40 -9.10 11.51
CA ILE A 323 -17.41 -10.00 12.07
C ILE A 323 -18.81 -9.64 11.56
N LEU A 324 -19.14 -8.37 11.49
CA LEU A 324 -20.42 -7.94 10.95
C LEU A 324 -20.60 -8.29 9.47
N GLY A 325 -19.48 -8.40 8.72
CA GLY A 325 -19.53 -8.59 7.27
C GLY A 325 -19.97 -7.35 6.49
N PHE A 326 -20.82 -6.55 7.08
CA PHE A 326 -21.26 -5.27 6.55
C PHE A 326 -20.32 -4.13 6.96
N PRO A 327 -20.03 -3.16 6.14
CA PRO A 327 -20.50 -2.90 4.76
C PRO A 327 -19.42 -3.22 3.70
N MET A 328 -18.94 -4.43 3.61
CA MET A 328 -17.81 -4.78 2.74
C MET A 328 -18.12 -4.55 1.26
N ASP A 329 -19.34 -4.80 0.82
CA ASP A 329 -19.76 -4.54 -0.56
C ASP A 329 -19.75 -3.05 -0.90
N VAL A 330 -20.20 -2.21 0.04
CA VAL A 330 -20.11 -0.75 -0.11
C VAL A 330 -18.67 -0.28 -0.15
N ALA A 331 -17.81 -0.89 0.66
CA ALA A 331 -16.40 -0.51 0.76
C ALA A 331 -15.61 -0.77 -0.53
N VAL A 332 -16.00 -1.73 -1.36
CA VAL A 332 -15.35 -2.02 -2.65
C VAL A 332 -15.94 -1.23 -3.82
N TRP A 333 -17.06 -0.54 -3.61
CA TRP A 333 -17.67 0.27 -4.65
C TRP A 333 -16.77 1.44 -5.05
N PRO A 334 -16.51 1.69 -6.35
CA PRO A 334 -15.52 2.67 -6.79
C PRO A 334 -15.66 4.08 -6.20
N PRO A 335 -16.85 4.71 -6.13
CA PRO A 335 -17.00 6.03 -5.50
C PRO A 335 -16.64 6.10 -4.01
N VAL A 336 -16.65 4.96 -3.32
CA VAL A 336 -16.24 4.88 -1.91
C VAL A 336 -14.76 4.57 -1.81
N MET A 337 -14.35 3.46 -2.42
CA MET A 337 -13.00 2.93 -2.32
C MET A 337 -11.95 3.84 -2.96
N ARG A 338 -12.19 4.27 -4.19
CA ARG A 338 -11.21 5.09 -4.93
C ARG A 338 -11.08 6.50 -4.35
N ILE A 339 -12.18 7.06 -3.85
CA ILE A 339 -12.13 8.33 -3.10
C ILE A 339 -11.37 8.16 -1.79
N ALA A 340 -11.63 7.09 -1.02
CA ALA A 340 -10.90 6.83 0.22
C ALA A 340 -9.39 6.67 -0.02
N LEU A 341 -8.97 5.98 -1.09
CA LEU A 341 -7.57 5.87 -1.50
C LEU A 341 -6.98 7.22 -1.91
N LEU A 342 -7.71 7.98 -2.72
CA LEU A 342 -7.28 9.31 -3.18
C LEU A 342 -6.97 10.23 -2.00
N VAL A 343 -7.95 10.41 -1.09
CA VAL A 343 -7.83 11.38 0.01
C VAL A 343 -7.06 10.85 1.21
N GLY A 344 -7.03 9.53 1.42
CA GLY A 344 -6.39 8.91 2.57
C GLY A 344 -4.95 8.48 2.35
N VAL A 345 -4.55 8.32 1.09
CA VAL A 345 -3.20 7.83 0.73
C VAL A 345 -2.49 8.82 -0.20
N PHE A 346 -3.00 8.99 -1.42
CA PHE A 346 -2.21 9.59 -2.48
C PHE A 346 -2.06 11.11 -2.36
N LEU A 347 -3.12 11.83 -2.00
CA LEU A 347 -3.00 13.27 -1.73
C LEU A 347 -2.09 13.57 -0.52
N PRO A 348 -2.21 12.88 0.63
CA PRO A 348 -1.26 13.03 1.74
C PRO A 348 0.18 12.70 1.37
N LEU A 349 0.43 11.66 0.55
CA LEU A 349 1.78 11.33 0.07
C LEU A 349 2.37 12.48 -0.75
N LEU A 350 1.59 12.98 -1.70
CA LEU A 350 1.99 14.11 -2.55
C LEU A 350 2.34 15.34 -1.71
N GLU A 351 1.48 15.68 -0.73
CA GLU A 351 1.73 16.82 0.16
C GLU A 351 2.98 16.63 1.02
N ALA A 352 3.17 15.44 1.60
CA ALA A 352 4.36 15.13 2.40
C ALA A 352 5.64 15.27 1.58
N GLY A 353 5.64 14.71 0.35
CA GLY A 353 6.78 14.84 -0.56
C GLY A 353 7.10 16.27 -0.95
N VAL A 354 6.08 17.06 -1.28
CA VAL A 354 6.25 18.50 -1.58
C VAL A 354 6.80 19.27 -0.37
N GLN A 355 6.30 18.96 0.84
CA GLN A 355 6.78 19.61 2.06
C GLN A 355 8.25 19.29 2.32
N MET A 356 8.67 18.02 2.18
CA MET A 356 10.07 17.61 2.35
C MET A 356 11.01 18.37 1.40
N VAL A 357 10.65 18.41 0.12
CA VAL A 357 11.48 19.13 -0.90
C VAL A 357 11.57 20.61 -0.59
N ARG A 358 10.47 21.21 -0.12
CA ARG A 358 10.42 22.63 0.27
C ARG A 358 11.31 22.92 1.48
N GLU A 359 11.28 22.08 2.50
CA GLU A 359 12.02 22.27 3.75
C GLU A 359 13.54 22.08 3.54
N THR A 360 13.93 21.09 2.78
CA THR A 360 15.34 20.78 2.52
C THR A 360 15.94 21.60 1.38
N LYS A 361 15.11 22.21 0.53
CA LYS A 361 15.52 22.91 -0.69
C LYS A 361 16.31 22.04 -1.67
N ASP A 362 16.17 20.71 -1.57
CA ASP A 362 16.83 19.73 -2.43
C ASP A 362 15.92 19.27 -3.58
N SER A 363 15.60 20.23 -4.43
CA SER A 363 14.77 19.96 -5.62
C SER A 363 15.51 19.14 -6.69
N GLN A 364 16.84 19.16 -6.70
CA GLN A 364 17.63 18.41 -7.68
C GLN A 364 17.51 16.90 -7.44
N SER A 365 17.74 16.43 -6.22
CA SER A 365 17.59 15.01 -5.88
C SER A 365 16.15 14.54 -6.08
N ALA A 366 15.17 15.37 -5.71
CA ALA A 366 13.77 15.07 -5.93
C ALA A 366 13.44 14.94 -7.42
N GLY A 367 13.87 15.91 -8.24
CA GLY A 367 13.62 15.89 -9.69
C GLY A 367 14.22 14.67 -10.39
N ILE A 368 15.44 14.29 -10.04
CA ILE A 368 16.10 13.09 -10.59
C ILE A 368 15.37 11.83 -10.16
N CYS A 369 14.94 11.74 -8.89
CA CYS A 369 14.17 10.59 -8.41
C CYS A 369 12.82 10.47 -9.13
N ILE A 370 12.10 11.57 -9.32
CA ILE A 370 10.82 11.60 -10.07
C ILE A 370 11.05 11.17 -11.52
N PHE A 371 12.02 11.79 -12.20
CA PHE A 371 12.34 11.47 -13.60
C PHE A 371 12.69 9.99 -13.78
N ALA A 372 13.61 9.47 -12.97
CA ALA A 372 14.00 8.06 -13.04
C ALA A 372 12.84 7.11 -12.71
N SER A 373 11.93 7.52 -11.81
CA SER A 373 10.70 6.74 -11.51
C SER A 373 9.76 6.66 -12.71
N MET A 374 9.65 7.73 -13.49
CA MET A 374 8.84 7.74 -14.73
C MET A 374 9.46 6.86 -15.81
N VAL A 375 10.79 6.91 -15.95
CA VAL A 375 11.52 6.17 -17.00
C VAL A 375 11.52 4.66 -16.69
N ALA A 376 11.91 4.29 -15.49
CA ALA A 376 12.05 2.89 -15.08
C ALA A 376 10.90 2.45 -14.14
N ASN A 377 11.14 2.57 -12.87
CA ASN A 377 10.14 2.39 -11.80
C ASN A 377 10.64 3.05 -10.50
N PRO A 378 9.78 3.25 -9.50
CA PRO A 378 10.16 3.94 -8.27
C PRO A 378 11.25 3.24 -7.45
N VAL A 379 11.38 1.90 -7.52
CA VAL A 379 12.41 1.15 -6.77
C VAL A 379 13.80 1.45 -7.30
N LEU A 380 13.96 1.26 -8.61
CA LEU A 380 15.24 1.51 -9.30
C LEU A 380 15.63 2.99 -9.21
N ALA A 381 14.65 3.87 -9.35
CA ALA A 381 14.83 5.31 -9.23
C ALA A 381 15.33 5.73 -7.85
N TRP A 382 14.73 5.20 -6.80
CA TRP A 382 15.17 5.43 -5.42
C TRP A 382 16.61 4.97 -5.21
N ALA A 383 16.95 3.75 -5.61
CA ALA A 383 18.29 3.20 -5.46
C ALA A 383 19.33 4.00 -6.25
N LEU A 384 19.01 4.38 -7.49
CA LEU A 384 19.86 5.21 -8.33
C LEU A 384 20.03 6.61 -7.74
N ALA A 385 18.94 7.27 -7.36
CA ALA A 385 18.99 8.62 -6.78
C ALA A 385 19.77 8.63 -5.46
N MET A 386 19.60 7.61 -4.60
CA MET A 386 20.37 7.43 -3.37
C MET A 386 21.87 7.27 -3.68
N LEU A 387 22.24 6.48 -4.69
CA LEU A 387 23.64 6.33 -5.10
C LEU A 387 24.24 7.65 -5.59
N LEU A 388 23.54 8.40 -6.45
CA LEU A 388 24.00 9.67 -6.98
C LEU A 388 24.13 10.75 -5.88
N ASP A 389 23.14 10.83 -4.99
CA ASP A 389 23.13 11.80 -3.88
C ASP A 389 24.25 11.50 -2.87
N ASN A 390 24.41 10.25 -2.46
CA ASN A 390 25.45 9.85 -1.52
C ASN A 390 26.86 10.03 -2.08
N ASN A 391 27.01 10.09 -3.40
CA ASN A 391 28.28 10.45 -4.05
C ASN A 391 28.46 11.96 -4.30
N GLY A 392 27.45 12.78 -3.96
CA GLY A 392 27.51 14.24 -4.15
C GLY A 392 27.42 14.68 -5.59
N LEU A 393 26.95 13.83 -6.50
CA LEU A 393 26.66 14.16 -7.90
C LEU A 393 25.39 15.02 -8.01
N ILE A 394 24.44 14.77 -7.10
CA ILE A 394 23.23 15.56 -6.91
C ILE A 394 23.10 15.91 -5.42
N GLY A 395 22.19 16.83 -5.07
CA GLY A 395 21.84 17.11 -3.68
C GLY A 395 22.97 17.76 -2.84
N ASN A 396 23.05 17.35 -1.57
CA ASN A 396 23.91 18.00 -0.58
C ASN A 396 25.33 17.42 -0.55
N LYS A 397 26.29 18.08 -1.22
CA LYS A 397 27.72 17.69 -1.25
C LYS A 397 28.37 17.60 0.15
N ALA A 398 27.90 18.38 1.12
CA ALA A 398 28.44 18.33 2.47
C ALA A 398 28.05 17.08 3.22
N ARG A 399 26.80 16.55 2.97
CA ARG A 399 26.36 15.27 3.45
C ARG A 399 27.19 14.13 2.86
N ALA A 400 27.37 14.14 1.55
CA ALA A 400 28.14 13.11 0.84
C ALA A 400 29.57 12.96 1.38
N LYS A 401 30.23 14.06 1.72
CA LYS A 401 31.59 14.04 2.29
C LYS A 401 31.70 13.39 3.66
N LYS A 402 30.61 13.30 4.42
CA LYS A 402 30.57 12.69 5.76
C LYS A 402 30.33 11.17 5.72
N LEU A 403 29.90 10.64 4.59
CA LEU A 403 29.61 9.24 4.42
C LEU A 403 30.90 8.42 4.18
N SER A 404 30.96 7.22 4.78
CA SER A 404 32.02 6.25 4.49
C SER A 404 31.92 5.76 3.03
N PHE A 405 33.01 5.17 2.52
CA PHE A 405 32.97 4.54 1.18
C PHE A 405 31.87 3.48 1.06
N VAL A 406 31.67 2.69 2.13
CA VAL A 406 30.63 1.67 2.18
C VAL A 406 29.25 2.29 2.08
N ASP A 407 28.99 3.35 2.85
CA ASP A 407 27.67 4.03 2.87
C ASP A 407 27.40 4.82 1.59
N ARG A 408 28.45 5.28 0.95
CA ARG A 408 28.36 6.11 -0.25
C ARG A 408 28.19 5.32 -1.53
N ILE A 409 28.91 4.19 -1.66
CA ILE A 409 28.98 3.43 -2.91
C ILE A 409 28.48 2.00 -2.72
N VAL A 410 29.02 1.26 -1.72
CA VAL A 410 28.78 -0.18 -1.63
C VAL A 410 27.30 -0.48 -1.35
N ILE A 411 26.72 0.12 -0.32
CA ILE A 411 25.32 -0.15 0.04
C ILE A 411 24.35 0.31 -1.06
N PRO A 412 24.36 1.60 -1.50
CA PRO A 412 23.45 2.03 -2.57
C PRO A 412 23.67 1.29 -3.89
N GLY A 413 24.93 1.01 -4.24
CA GLY A 413 25.26 0.25 -5.44
C GLY A 413 24.77 -1.19 -5.38
N SER A 414 24.88 -1.85 -4.22
CA SER A 414 24.34 -3.21 -4.01
C SER A 414 22.83 -3.22 -4.11
N VAL A 415 22.14 -2.26 -3.50
CA VAL A 415 20.67 -2.13 -3.61
C VAL A 415 20.26 -1.91 -5.06
N LEU A 416 20.95 -1.01 -5.77
CA LEU A 416 20.70 -0.77 -7.20
C LEU A 416 20.87 -2.03 -8.04
N LEU A 417 21.96 -2.78 -7.82
CA LEU A 417 22.24 -4.02 -8.53
C LEU A 417 21.17 -5.08 -8.24
N ILE A 418 20.81 -5.27 -6.97
CA ILE A 418 19.75 -6.24 -6.58
C ILE A 418 18.42 -5.87 -7.25
N CYS A 419 18.03 -4.60 -7.20
CA CYS A 419 16.80 -4.14 -7.85
C CYS A 419 16.84 -4.34 -9.37
N LEU A 420 17.97 -4.04 -10.01
CA LEU A 420 18.15 -4.22 -11.45
C LEU A 420 18.05 -5.69 -11.85
N VAL A 421 18.74 -6.59 -11.14
CA VAL A 421 18.69 -8.04 -11.40
C VAL A 421 17.28 -8.58 -11.18
N ALA A 422 16.61 -8.17 -10.11
CA ALA A 422 15.23 -8.59 -9.85
C ALA A 422 14.26 -8.11 -10.96
N MET A 423 14.43 -6.88 -11.45
CA MET A 423 13.61 -6.35 -12.56
C MET A 423 13.89 -7.06 -13.91
N LEU A 424 15.14 -7.40 -14.17
CA LEU A 424 15.51 -8.19 -15.35
C LEU A 424 14.92 -9.60 -15.26
N ALA A 425 14.97 -10.21 -14.08
CA ALA A 425 14.46 -11.56 -13.87
C ALA A 425 12.95 -11.66 -14.15
N VAL A 426 12.18 -10.65 -13.79
CA VAL A 426 10.71 -10.63 -14.01
C VAL A 426 10.27 -9.97 -15.33
N GLY A 427 11.19 -9.65 -16.23
CA GLY A 427 10.86 -9.05 -17.53
C GLY A 427 10.33 -7.61 -17.45
N MET A 428 10.45 -6.93 -16.32
CA MET A 428 9.92 -5.54 -16.18
C MET A 428 10.64 -4.55 -17.11
N LEU A 429 11.86 -4.85 -17.54
CA LEU A 429 12.63 -4.00 -18.46
C LEU A 429 12.34 -4.35 -19.93
N GLU A 430 11.82 -5.53 -20.22
CA GLU A 430 11.48 -5.94 -21.59
C GLU A 430 10.38 -5.07 -22.17
N SER A 431 9.28 -4.88 -21.42
CA SER A 431 8.13 -4.08 -21.85
C SER A 431 8.45 -2.60 -22.12
N LYS A 432 9.47 -2.07 -21.43
CA LYS A 432 9.84 -0.63 -21.54
C LYS A 432 11.02 -0.37 -22.45
N PHE A 433 12.00 -1.26 -22.47
CA PHE A 433 13.29 -1.04 -23.12
C PHE A 433 13.68 -2.16 -24.09
N GLY A 434 12.85 -3.18 -24.27
CA GLY A 434 13.15 -4.33 -25.12
C GLY A 434 14.31 -5.19 -24.62
N ILE A 435 14.65 -5.09 -23.31
CA ILE A 435 15.71 -5.88 -22.69
C ILE A 435 15.10 -7.22 -22.27
N PRO A 436 15.50 -8.35 -22.86
CA PRO A 436 14.85 -9.63 -22.61
C PRO A 436 14.95 -10.03 -21.13
N ALA A 437 13.93 -10.73 -20.63
CA ALA A 437 13.93 -11.31 -19.30
C ALA A 437 15.05 -12.35 -19.14
N LEU A 438 15.53 -12.54 -17.91
CA LEU A 438 16.55 -13.55 -17.59
C LEU A 438 15.93 -14.93 -17.32
N MET A 439 14.62 -15.01 -17.09
CA MET A 439 13.87 -16.25 -16.79
C MET A 439 12.67 -16.41 -17.71
#